data_b08d37700eb8315cd2373ca63c524309
#
_entry.id   b08d37700eb8315cd2373ca63c524309
#
_cell.length_a   1.000
_cell.length_b   1.000
_cell.length_c   1.000
_cell.angle_alpha   90.00
_cell.angle_beta   90.00
_cell.angle_gamma   90.00
#
_symmetry.space_group_name_H-M   'P 1'
#
loop_
_entity.id
_entity.type
_entity.pdbx_description
1 polymer ?
#
loop_
_entity_poly.entity_id
_entity_poly.type
_entity_poly.pdbx_seq_one_letter_code
_entity_poly.pdbx_strand_id
1 'polypeptide(L)'
;MSPAFDVSPAFDVNKAGEPEAVCPERLGLPNLGDGVGLRSVHFRHLMHTPPRDWGVDWFEIISENFIDNRGYAAHVLETVAAHRPVVMHGVSLSIGSSAPLDRDYLRKLRDLAARVQPAWVSDHLCWTGINGVNTHDLLPMPLTPESLIHVADRVRAVQDFLGRALVLENPSTYLQFQASSIPEWEFLGMLAEATSCGLLLDVNNVHVSATNHGFDAPTYIDSLPADHIVQVHLAGFTDHGTHLIDTHDHPVAAAVWPLYLRAQRRTGGVATLLEWDARIPPFADLLHELTKARLARAGVMPAVARVPRGTADSVSTPLQFQLGFAHEPV
;
A
#
# COMPACT_ATOMS: atom_id res chain seq x y z
N MET A 1 15.90 -65.74 1.51
CA MET A 1 16.00 -65.00 2.77
C MET A 1 16.18 -63.51 2.39
N SER A 2 15.06 -62.78 2.33
CA SER A 2 15.06 -61.34 2.14
C SER A 2 14.91 -60.66 3.51
N PRO A 3 15.63 -59.60 3.80
CA PRO A 3 15.37 -58.81 4.99
C PRO A 3 14.23 -57.79 4.72
N ALA A 4 13.30 -57.75 5.66
CA ALA A 4 12.21 -56.81 5.70
C ALA A 4 12.73 -55.40 5.95
N PHE A 5 12.21 -54.43 5.18
CA PHE A 5 12.33 -53.01 5.45
C PHE A 5 11.25 -52.59 6.46
N ASP A 6 11.71 -52.08 7.58
CA ASP A 6 10.86 -51.48 8.59
C ASP A 6 10.47 -50.07 8.15
N VAL A 7 9.20 -49.72 8.25
CA VAL A 7 8.61 -48.48 7.74
C VAL A 7 8.08 -47.69 8.92
N SER A 8 8.44 -46.44 8.94
CA SER A 8 7.80 -45.27 9.54
C SER A 8 8.02 -44.95 11.02
N PRO A 9 8.38 -43.72 11.29
CA PRO A 9 7.82 -43.02 12.44
C PRO A 9 6.55 -42.26 12.03
N ALA A 10 5.47 -42.52 12.76
CA ALA A 10 4.19 -41.85 12.67
C ALA A 10 4.36 -40.37 12.91
N PHE A 11 3.78 -39.58 12.02
CA PHE A 11 3.58 -38.14 12.26
C PHE A 11 2.60 -37.96 13.44
N ASP A 12 3.11 -37.38 14.51
CA ASP A 12 2.33 -37.04 15.69
C ASP A 12 1.47 -35.78 15.38
N VAL A 13 0.17 -35.97 15.20
CA VAL A 13 -0.80 -34.95 14.80
C VAL A 13 -1.26 -34.10 15.99
N ASN A 14 -0.61 -34.19 17.17
CA ASN A 14 -1.01 -33.52 18.41
C ASN A 14 0.02 -32.49 18.91
N LYS A 15 0.65 -31.71 18.02
CA LYS A 15 1.13 -30.39 18.43
C LYS A 15 -0.04 -29.40 18.29
N ALA A 16 -0.77 -29.20 19.37
CA ALA A 16 -1.62 -28.04 19.55
C ALA A 16 -0.77 -26.81 19.23
N GLY A 17 -1.17 -26.04 18.21
CA GLY A 17 -0.47 -24.85 17.81
C GLY A 17 -0.29 -23.92 19.00
N GLU A 18 0.92 -23.42 19.19
CA GLU A 18 1.13 -22.27 20.05
C GLU A 18 0.18 -21.16 19.55
N PRO A 19 -0.49 -20.43 20.44
CA PRO A 19 -1.37 -19.34 20.01
C PRO A 19 -0.54 -18.41 19.14
N GLU A 20 -1.03 -18.15 17.94
CA GLU A 20 -0.46 -17.16 17.03
C GLU A 20 -0.24 -15.89 17.81
N ALA A 21 1.00 -15.40 17.88
CA ALA A 21 1.32 -14.19 18.62
C ALA A 21 0.45 -13.06 18.05
N VAL A 22 -0.51 -12.60 18.86
CA VAL A 22 -1.36 -11.46 18.47
C VAL A 22 -0.43 -10.26 18.29
N CYS A 23 -0.24 -9.85 17.03
CA CYS A 23 0.52 -8.64 16.74
C CYS A 23 -0.14 -7.45 17.43
N PRO A 24 0.61 -6.60 18.15
CA PRO A 24 0.04 -5.47 18.84
C PRO A 24 -0.64 -4.51 17.86
N GLU A 25 -1.80 -3.98 18.23
CA GLU A 25 -2.44 -2.90 17.50
C GLU A 25 -1.55 -1.64 17.56
N ARG A 26 -1.41 -0.95 16.42
CA ARG A 26 -0.64 0.29 16.29
C ARG A 26 -1.58 1.46 16.18
N LEU A 27 -1.42 2.47 17.03
CA LEU A 27 -2.35 3.60 17.13
C LEU A 27 -3.82 3.16 17.33
N GLY A 28 -4.05 2.00 17.94
CA GLY A 28 -5.37 1.37 18.04
C GLY A 28 -5.88 0.74 16.73
N LEU A 29 -5.02 0.60 15.72
CA LEU A 29 -5.35 -0.01 14.43
C LEU A 29 -4.95 -1.49 14.41
N PRO A 30 -5.81 -2.39 13.88
CA PRO A 30 -5.54 -3.83 13.86
C PRO A 30 -4.51 -4.20 12.79
N ASN A 31 -3.76 -5.28 13.03
CA ASN A 31 -3.05 -5.95 11.92
C ASN A 31 -4.05 -6.80 11.13
N LEU A 32 -4.26 -6.45 9.87
CA LEU A 32 -5.23 -7.10 8.99
C LEU A 32 -4.70 -8.34 8.26
N GLY A 33 -3.43 -8.72 8.45
CA GLY A 33 -2.82 -9.82 7.68
C GLY A 33 -2.45 -9.41 6.25
N ASP A 34 -2.78 -10.25 5.26
CA ASP A 34 -2.36 -10.10 3.88
C ASP A 34 -3.52 -9.72 2.97
N GLY A 35 -3.39 -8.60 2.27
CA GLY A 35 -4.41 -8.02 1.42
C GLY A 35 -3.95 -7.76 -0.01
N VAL A 36 -4.92 -7.44 -0.85
CA VAL A 36 -4.73 -7.02 -2.25
C VAL A 36 -5.65 -5.86 -2.59
N GLY A 37 -5.31 -5.12 -3.64
CA GLY A 37 -6.17 -4.07 -4.16
C GLY A 37 -7.49 -4.62 -4.74
N LEU A 38 -8.62 -4.01 -4.37
CA LEU A 38 -9.91 -4.28 -4.99
C LEU A 38 -9.99 -3.60 -6.36
N ARG A 39 -9.62 -4.31 -7.40
CA ARG A 39 -9.57 -3.80 -8.78
C ARG A 39 -10.73 -4.34 -9.62
N SER A 40 -11.27 -3.53 -10.53
CA SER A 40 -12.49 -3.84 -11.30
C SER A 40 -12.37 -5.12 -12.13
N VAL A 41 -11.19 -5.45 -12.62
CA VAL A 41 -10.95 -6.69 -13.37
C VAL A 41 -11.24 -7.96 -12.55
N HIS A 42 -11.23 -7.87 -11.22
CA HIS A 42 -11.49 -9.00 -10.33
C HIS A 42 -12.94 -9.06 -9.82
N PHE A 43 -13.78 -8.05 -10.09
CA PHE A 43 -15.15 -7.98 -9.56
C PHE A 43 -15.98 -9.22 -9.89
N ARG A 44 -15.93 -9.66 -11.15
CA ARG A 44 -16.66 -10.85 -11.58
C ARG A 44 -16.20 -12.11 -10.82
N HIS A 45 -14.89 -12.27 -10.65
CA HIS A 45 -14.33 -13.40 -9.89
C HIS A 45 -14.84 -13.38 -8.44
N LEU A 46 -14.72 -12.25 -7.75
CA LEU A 46 -15.13 -12.10 -6.35
C LEU A 46 -16.63 -12.35 -6.16
N MET A 47 -17.47 -11.85 -7.08
CA MET A 47 -18.92 -12.01 -7.00
C MET A 47 -19.40 -13.45 -7.29
N HIS A 48 -18.61 -14.29 -7.96
CA HIS A 48 -18.93 -15.68 -8.24
C HIS A 48 -18.20 -16.68 -7.31
N THR A 49 -17.27 -16.22 -6.48
CA THR A 49 -16.50 -17.03 -5.55
C THR A 49 -17.01 -16.81 -4.13
N PRO A 50 -17.30 -17.86 -3.34
CA PRO A 50 -17.67 -17.69 -1.94
C PRO A 50 -16.60 -16.90 -1.16
N PRO A 51 -16.97 -15.97 -0.27
CA PRO A 51 -16.01 -15.11 0.45
C PRO A 51 -14.94 -15.87 1.23
N ARG A 52 -15.25 -17.07 1.75
CA ARG A 52 -14.27 -17.93 2.42
C ARG A 52 -13.13 -18.42 1.51
N ASP A 53 -13.35 -18.42 0.19
CA ASP A 53 -12.43 -18.96 -0.82
C ASP A 53 -11.65 -17.85 -1.54
N TRP A 54 -11.78 -16.59 -1.14
CA TRP A 54 -11.05 -15.46 -1.75
C TRP A 54 -9.53 -15.50 -1.50
N GLY A 55 -9.07 -16.18 -0.43
CA GLY A 55 -7.64 -16.38 -0.17
C GLY A 55 -6.87 -15.13 0.32
N VAL A 56 -7.58 -14.05 0.63
CA VAL A 56 -7.06 -12.80 1.19
C VAL A 56 -7.74 -12.46 2.50
N ASP A 57 -7.04 -11.73 3.37
CA ASP A 57 -7.56 -11.37 4.67
C ASP A 57 -8.33 -10.05 4.60
N TRP A 58 -7.96 -9.13 3.70
CA TRP A 58 -8.56 -7.80 3.53
C TRP A 58 -8.35 -7.25 2.13
N PHE A 59 -9.05 -6.15 1.81
CA PHE A 59 -8.92 -5.46 0.54
C PHE A 59 -8.63 -3.97 0.73
N GLU A 60 -7.85 -3.40 -0.21
CA GLU A 60 -7.68 -1.96 -0.32
C GLU A 60 -8.39 -1.41 -1.55
N ILE A 61 -9.04 -0.28 -1.38
CA ILE A 61 -9.65 0.45 -2.49
C ILE A 61 -8.89 1.74 -2.78
N ILE A 62 -8.83 2.13 -4.05
CA ILE A 62 -8.54 3.52 -4.40
C ILE A 62 -9.84 4.29 -4.19
N SER A 63 -9.84 5.19 -3.21
CA SER A 63 -11.04 5.88 -2.73
C SER A 63 -11.79 6.60 -3.85
N GLU A 64 -11.07 7.24 -4.75
CA GLU A 64 -11.61 8.01 -5.87
C GLU A 64 -12.43 7.17 -6.83
N ASN A 65 -12.11 5.87 -6.98
CA ASN A 65 -12.88 4.96 -7.83
C ASN A 65 -14.28 4.67 -7.28
N PHE A 66 -14.53 4.93 -5.99
CA PHE A 66 -15.79 4.61 -5.30
C PHE A 66 -16.51 5.84 -4.75
N ILE A 67 -15.85 7.00 -4.70
CA ILE A 67 -16.50 8.28 -4.42
C ILE A 67 -17.57 8.53 -5.49
N ASP A 68 -18.75 8.94 -5.05
CA ASP A 68 -19.93 9.20 -5.91
C ASP A 68 -20.42 7.99 -6.74
N ASN A 69 -19.79 6.83 -6.63
CA ASN A 69 -20.20 5.62 -7.34
C ASN A 69 -21.42 4.97 -6.65
N ARG A 70 -22.47 4.72 -7.43
CA ARG A 70 -23.74 4.10 -6.99
C ARG A 70 -24.11 2.85 -7.78
N GLY A 71 -23.25 2.45 -8.73
CA GLY A 71 -23.49 1.34 -9.64
C GLY A 71 -22.92 0.02 -9.16
N TYR A 72 -22.54 -0.82 -10.13
CA TYR A 72 -22.02 -2.17 -9.87
C TYR A 72 -20.77 -2.18 -8.98
N ALA A 73 -19.85 -1.23 -9.16
CA ALA A 73 -18.66 -1.14 -8.31
C ALA A 73 -19.02 -0.88 -6.84
N ALA A 74 -20.01 -0.02 -6.56
CA ALA A 74 -20.49 0.21 -5.19
C ALA A 74 -21.10 -1.07 -4.59
N HIS A 75 -21.90 -1.81 -5.37
CA HIS A 75 -22.44 -3.09 -4.93
C HIS A 75 -21.36 -4.13 -4.60
N VAL A 76 -20.31 -4.22 -5.45
CA VAL A 76 -19.17 -5.12 -5.17
C VAL A 76 -18.44 -4.70 -3.90
N LEU A 77 -18.16 -3.41 -3.73
CA LEU A 77 -17.52 -2.89 -2.53
C LEU A 77 -18.31 -3.20 -1.26
N GLU A 78 -19.61 -2.97 -1.27
CA GLU A 78 -20.50 -3.27 -0.14
C GLU A 78 -20.52 -4.77 0.18
N THR A 79 -20.54 -5.62 -0.86
CA THR A 79 -20.47 -7.07 -0.71
C THR A 79 -19.14 -7.49 -0.09
N VAL A 80 -18.02 -6.92 -0.56
CA VAL A 80 -16.68 -7.21 -0.02
C VAL A 80 -16.59 -6.74 1.42
N ALA A 81 -17.00 -5.52 1.72
CA ALA A 81 -16.94 -4.94 3.07
C ALA A 81 -17.79 -5.70 4.10
N ALA A 82 -18.87 -6.36 3.65
CA ALA A 82 -19.68 -7.22 4.53
C ALA A 82 -18.95 -8.51 4.96
N HIS A 83 -17.85 -8.89 4.32
CA HIS A 83 -17.18 -10.16 4.57
C HIS A 83 -15.69 -10.04 4.92
N ARG A 84 -15.03 -8.95 4.56
CA ARG A 84 -13.61 -8.69 4.82
C ARG A 84 -13.39 -7.23 5.21
N PRO A 85 -12.42 -6.95 6.05
CA PRO A 85 -11.97 -5.59 6.28
C PRO A 85 -11.61 -4.89 4.97
N VAL A 86 -11.89 -3.60 4.91
CA VAL A 86 -11.52 -2.74 3.79
C VAL A 86 -10.68 -1.59 4.31
N VAL A 87 -9.66 -1.21 3.55
CA VAL A 87 -8.87 0.00 3.75
C VAL A 87 -9.18 0.96 2.60
N MET A 88 -9.29 2.23 2.91
CA MET A 88 -9.46 3.29 1.93
C MET A 88 -8.11 3.97 1.70
N HIS A 89 -7.58 3.86 0.49
CA HIS A 89 -6.35 4.53 0.06
C HIS A 89 -6.69 5.60 -0.96
N GLY A 90 -6.20 6.81 -0.76
CA GLY A 90 -6.46 7.97 -1.61
C GLY A 90 -5.24 8.41 -2.40
N VAL A 91 -5.49 9.09 -3.51
CA VAL A 91 -4.45 9.67 -4.37
C VAL A 91 -4.68 11.17 -4.62
N SER A 92 -5.68 11.78 -3.97
CA SER A 92 -6.11 13.14 -4.29
C SER A 92 -6.21 14.09 -3.11
N LEU A 93 -5.84 13.66 -1.89
CA LEU A 93 -5.85 14.53 -0.70
C LEU A 93 -4.91 15.72 -0.84
N SER A 94 -3.81 15.50 -1.59
CA SER A 94 -2.83 16.57 -1.90
C SER A 94 -2.35 17.28 -0.63
N ILE A 95 -1.97 16.49 0.39
CA ILE A 95 -1.66 17.00 1.74
C ILE A 95 -0.49 17.99 1.74
N GLY A 96 0.44 17.84 0.80
CA GLY A 96 1.61 18.73 0.63
C GLY A 96 1.33 20.01 -0.17
N SER A 97 0.11 20.22 -0.70
CA SER A 97 -0.21 21.39 -1.51
C SER A 97 -0.27 22.67 -0.67
N SER A 98 0.16 23.78 -1.26
CA SER A 98 -0.06 25.12 -0.68
C SER A 98 -1.48 25.66 -0.88
N ALA A 99 -2.29 25.01 -1.74
CA ALA A 99 -3.71 25.36 -1.90
C ALA A 99 -4.51 24.93 -0.65
N PRO A 100 -5.65 25.58 -0.35
CA PRO A 100 -6.53 25.12 0.72
C PRO A 100 -6.94 23.66 0.55
N LEU A 101 -7.23 22.97 1.67
CA LEU A 101 -7.82 21.64 1.64
C LEU A 101 -9.16 21.66 0.91
N ASP A 102 -9.36 20.73 -0.01
CA ASP A 102 -10.63 20.57 -0.73
C ASP A 102 -11.69 19.99 0.21
N ARG A 103 -12.59 20.88 0.68
CA ARG A 103 -13.68 20.50 1.58
C ARG A 103 -14.72 19.61 0.93
N ASP A 104 -14.89 19.68 -0.39
CA ASP A 104 -15.83 18.84 -1.14
C ASP A 104 -15.29 17.42 -1.24
N TYR A 105 -14.00 17.27 -1.57
CA TYR A 105 -13.32 16.00 -1.53
C TYR A 105 -13.35 15.36 -0.13
N LEU A 106 -13.02 16.11 0.90
CA LEU A 106 -13.07 15.60 2.29
C LEU A 106 -14.48 15.14 2.71
N ARG A 107 -15.54 15.85 2.29
CA ARG A 107 -16.92 15.41 2.56
C ARG A 107 -17.23 14.08 1.87
N LYS A 108 -16.88 13.94 0.61
CA LYS A 108 -17.05 12.72 -0.17
C LYS A 108 -16.27 11.54 0.42
N LEU A 109 -15.03 11.79 0.84
CA LEU A 109 -14.18 10.79 1.50
C LEU A 109 -14.82 10.32 2.83
N ARG A 110 -15.31 11.26 3.66
CA ARG A 110 -16.02 10.95 4.90
C ARG A 110 -17.31 10.17 4.64
N ASP A 111 -18.08 10.55 3.63
CA ASP A 111 -19.33 9.86 3.28
C ASP A 111 -19.08 8.44 2.78
N LEU A 112 -18.00 8.23 2.02
CA LEU A 112 -17.55 6.89 1.63
C LEU A 112 -17.10 6.10 2.85
N ALA A 113 -16.30 6.68 3.75
CA ALA A 113 -15.84 6.05 4.98
C ALA A 113 -17.02 5.66 5.90
N ALA A 114 -18.05 6.49 6.00
CA ALA A 114 -19.26 6.19 6.76
C ALA A 114 -20.04 4.98 6.18
N ARG A 115 -19.99 4.79 4.86
CA ARG A 115 -20.65 3.67 4.17
C ARG A 115 -19.86 2.38 4.27
N VAL A 116 -18.53 2.46 4.11
CA VAL A 116 -17.64 1.28 4.01
C VAL A 116 -17.15 0.83 5.39
N GLN A 117 -17.06 1.75 6.37
CA GLN A 117 -16.47 1.52 7.69
C GLN A 117 -15.03 0.96 7.60
N PRO A 118 -14.10 1.65 6.88
CA PRO A 118 -12.77 1.14 6.65
C PRO A 118 -11.98 1.02 7.96
N ALA A 119 -11.03 0.10 8.00
CA ALA A 119 -10.09 -0.03 9.11
C ALA A 119 -9.28 1.25 9.31
N TRP A 120 -8.80 1.84 8.23
CA TRP A 120 -8.20 3.18 8.19
C TRP A 120 -8.39 3.85 6.84
N VAL A 121 -8.04 5.13 6.79
CA VAL A 121 -7.97 5.93 5.57
C VAL A 121 -6.53 6.36 5.40
N SER A 122 -5.96 6.12 4.23
CA SER A 122 -4.60 6.52 3.85
C SER A 122 -4.58 7.41 2.61
N ASP A 123 -3.50 8.15 2.44
CA ASP A 123 -3.18 8.95 1.26
C ASP A 123 -1.66 9.22 1.25
N HIS A 124 -1.14 9.82 0.21
CA HIS A 124 0.30 10.03 0.01
C HIS A 124 0.82 11.35 0.59
N LEU A 125 2.09 11.36 1.03
CA LEU A 125 2.82 12.59 1.36
C LEU A 125 3.27 13.30 0.08
N CYS A 126 2.34 13.92 -0.63
CA CYS A 126 2.57 14.55 -1.92
C CYS A 126 1.64 15.75 -2.14
N TRP A 127 1.80 16.42 -3.26
CA TRP A 127 0.78 17.27 -3.81
C TRP A 127 0.41 16.81 -5.22
N THR A 128 -0.86 16.93 -5.58
CA THR A 128 -1.42 16.46 -6.85
C THR A 128 -2.03 17.61 -7.65
N GLY A 129 -2.17 18.76 -7.05
CA GLY A 129 -2.79 19.89 -7.71
C GLY A 129 -2.63 21.20 -6.96
N ILE A 130 -2.77 22.30 -7.69
CA ILE A 130 -2.72 23.66 -7.17
C ILE A 130 -3.63 24.57 -8.00
N ASN A 131 -4.32 25.51 -7.35
CA ASN A 131 -5.19 26.50 -8.02
C ASN A 131 -6.23 25.90 -8.97
N GLY A 132 -6.80 24.72 -8.63
CA GLY A 132 -7.81 24.05 -9.43
C GLY A 132 -7.27 23.25 -10.62
N VAL A 133 -5.96 23.19 -10.81
CA VAL A 133 -5.30 22.33 -11.80
C VAL A 133 -4.83 21.07 -11.12
N ASN A 134 -5.32 19.90 -11.55
CA ASN A 134 -4.82 18.60 -11.13
C ASN A 134 -3.73 18.13 -12.11
N THR A 135 -2.58 17.75 -11.60
CA THR A 135 -1.43 17.29 -12.39
C THR A 135 -1.57 15.85 -12.83
N HIS A 136 -2.50 15.11 -12.20
CA HIS A 136 -2.66 13.67 -12.36
C HIS A 136 -1.38 12.88 -12.02
N ASP A 137 -0.60 13.39 -11.07
CA ASP A 137 0.63 12.77 -10.61
C ASP A 137 0.84 13.05 -9.11
N LEU A 138 1.64 12.22 -8.44
CA LEU A 138 2.03 12.37 -7.05
C LEU A 138 3.36 13.12 -7.00
N LEU A 139 3.30 14.43 -6.82
CA LEU A 139 4.48 15.28 -6.90
C LEU A 139 5.11 15.50 -5.52
N PRO A 140 6.45 15.41 -5.41
CA PRO A 140 7.16 15.64 -4.15
C PRO A 140 7.10 17.13 -3.77
N MET A 141 7.37 17.41 -2.51
CA MET A 141 7.44 18.75 -1.94
C MET A 141 8.83 19.01 -1.33
N PRO A 142 9.25 20.26 -1.14
CA PRO A 142 10.46 20.54 -0.39
C PRO A 142 10.30 20.10 1.07
N LEU A 143 11.24 19.32 1.58
CA LEU A 143 11.24 18.80 2.95
C LEU A 143 12.05 19.74 3.85
N THR A 144 11.35 20.74 4.41
CA THR A 144 11.90 21.80 5.27
C THR A 144 11.13 21.89 6.57
N PRO A 145 11.63 22.58 7.60
CA PRO A 145 10.86 22.84 8.82
C PRO A 145 9.53 23.55 8.57
N GLU A 146 9.49 24.46 7.61
CA GLU A 146 8.26 25.21 7.27
C GLU A 146 7.22 24.31 6.63
N SER A 147 7.64 23.45 5.72
CA SER A 147 6.72 22.46 5.10
C SER A 147 6.26 21.42 6.10
N LEU A 148 7.11 21.03 7.07
CA LEU A 148 6.71 20.12 8.14
C LEU A 148 5.57 20.71 8.98
N ILE A 149 5.69 21.98 9.41
CA ILE A 149 4.65 22.68 10.15
C ILE A 149 3.36 22.75 9.31
N HIS A 150 3.49 23.16 8.04
CA HIS A 150 2.35 23.29 7.13
C HIS A 150 1.61 21.96 6.95
N VAL A 151 2.34 20.87 6.70
CA VAL A 151 1.73 19.53 6.51
C VAL A 151 1.14 19.03 7.82
N ALA A 152 1.81 19.22 8.96
CA ALA A 152 1.29 18.81 10.26
C ALA A 152 -0.05 19.47 10.59
N ASP A 153 -0.21 20.75 10.31
CA ASP A 153 -1.48 21.47 10.52
C ASP A 153 -2.58 20.92 9.60
N ARG A 154 -2.25 20.58 8.36
CA ARG A 154 -3.19 19.97 7.41
C ARG A 154 -3.58 18.55 7.83
N VAL A 155 -2.65 17.74 8.28
CA VAL A 155 -2.91 16.39 8.81
C VAL A 155 -3.88 16.46 9.99
N ARG A 156 -3.62 17.34 10.96
CA ARG A 156 -4.54 17.56 12.09
C ARG A 156 -5.93 17.96 11.62
N ALA A 157 -6.02 18.92 10.70
CA ALA A 157 -7.30 19.38 10.17
C ALA A 157 -8.07 18.27 9.43
N VAL A 158 -7.39 17.37 8.71
CA VAL A 158 -7.99 16.21 8.05
C VAL A 158 -8.45 15.19 9.08
N GLN A 159 -7.62 14.85 10.05
CA GLN A 159 -7.96 13.92 11.14
C GLN A 159 -9.18 14.41 11.95
N ASP A 160 -9.21 15.69 12.30
CA ASP A 160 -10.35 16.31 12.97
C ASP A 160 -11.63 16.23 12.13
N PHE A 161 -11.51 16.49 10.81
CA PHE A 161 -12.67 16.45 9.90
C PHE A 161 -13.20 15.03 9.70
N LEU A 162 -12.32 14.03 9.59
CA LEU A 162 -12.68 12.63 9.39
C LEU A 162 -13.03 11.92 10.70
N GLY A 163 -12.63 12.48 11.87
CA GLY A 163 -12.82 11.87 13.18
C GLY A 163 -12.00 10.59 13.38
N ARG A 164 -10.86 10.44 12.68
CA ARG A 164 -9.97 9.28 12.74
C ARG A 164 -8.54 9.63 12.37
N ALA A 165 -7.59 8.79 12.78
CA ALA A 165 -6.21 8.92 12.33
C ALA A 165 -6.13 8.78 10.80
N LEU A 166 -5.29 9.62 10.19
CA LEU A 166 -4.87 9.51 8.79
C LEU A 166 -3.61 8.64 8.75
N VAL A 167 -3.47 7.84 7.71
CA VAL A 167 -2.24 7.07 7.44
C VAL A 167 -1.58 7.67 6.20
N LEU A 168 -0.29 7.99 6.27
CA LEU A 168 0.44 8.63 5.18
C LEU A 168 1.48 7.70 4.58
N GLU A 169 1.49 7.63 3.26
CA GLU A 169 2.43 6.84 2.48
C GLU A 169 3.61 7.69 1.98
N ASN A 170 4.79 7.06 1.95
CA ASN A 170 5.98 7.57 1.26
C ASN A 170 5.83 7.31 -0.25
N PRO A 171 5.62 8.34 -1.09
CA PRO A 171 5.58 8.15 -2.54
C PRO A 171 6.98 7.88 -3.12
N SER A 172 7.06 7.26 -4.28
CA SER A 172 8.28 7.24 -5.06
C SER A 172 8.60 8.64 -5.60
N THR A 173 9.89 8.98 -5.69
CA THR A 173 10.32 10.31 -6.14
C THR A 173 11.38 10.25 -7.23
N TYR A 174 11.30 11.20 -8.19
CA TYR A 174 12.17 11.29 -9.36
C TYR A 174 12.95 12.61 -9.41
N LEU A 175 12.67 13.50 -8.49
CA LEU A 175 13.36 14.78 -8.33
C LEU A 175 13.46 15.13 -6.84
N GLN A 176 14.45 15.95 -6.51
CA GLN A 176 14.66 16.49 -5.17
C GLN A 176 14.73 18.01 -5.23
N PHE A 177 14.20 18.68 -4.20
CA PHE A 177 14.30 20.10 -4.07
C PHE A 177 15.62 20.49 -3.39
N GLN A 178 16.34 21.46 -3.95
CA GLN A 178 17.57 21.98 -3.33
C GLN A 178 17.32 22.61 -1.96
N ALA A 179 16.11 23.07 -1.72
CA ALA A 179 15.69 23.63 -0.43
C ALA A 179 15.44 22.57 0.65
N SER A 180 15.32 21.28 0.28
CA SER A 180 15.12 20.21 1.26
C SER A 180 16.32 20.11 2.19
N SER A 181 16.08 20.24 3.50
CA SER A 181 17.08 20.18 4.55
C SER A 181 16.84 19.01 5.52
N ILE A 182 15.72 18.32 5.39
CA ILE A 182 15.32 17.17 6.22
C ILE A 182 15.22 15.94 5.31
N PRO A 183 15.89 14.82 5.64
CA PRO A 183 15.67 13.55 4.95
C PRO A 183 14.20 13.11 5.06
N GLU A 184 13.68 12.44 4.03
CA GLU A 184 12.25 12.07 4.00
C GLU A 184 11.83 11.19 5.18
N TRP A 185 12.66 10.24 5.58
CA TRP A 185 12.38 9.37 6.73
C TRP A 185 12.34 10.13 8.06
N GLU A 186 13.17 11.17 8.23
CA GLU A 186 13.11 12.04 9.41
C GLU A 186 11.87 12.92 9.37
N PHE A 187 11.53 13.45 8.19
CA PHE A 187 10.33 14.26 8.00
C PHE A 187 9.06 13.47 8.32
N LEU A 188 8.93 12.24 7.80
CA LEU A 188 7.81 11.34 8.12
C LEU A 188 7.77 10.99 9.60
N GLY A 189 8.91 10.71 10.22
CA GLY A 189 9.00 10.42 11.66
C GLY A 189 8.52 11.60 12.50
N MET A 190 9.06 12.80 12.26
CA MET A 190 8.64 14.03 12.97
C MET A 190 7.15 14.34 12.73
N LEU A 191 6.65 14.12 11.52
CA LEU A 191 5.25 14.34 11.18
C LEU A 191 4.34 13.37 11.95
N ALA A 192 4.69 12.09 11.99
CA ALA A 192 3.95 11.07 12.70
C ALA A 192 3.90 11.35 14.22
N GLU A 193 5.04 11.68 14.82
CA GLU A 193 5.13 12.07 16.24
C GLU A 193 4.32 13.34 16.55
N ALA A 194 4.39 14.36 15.68
CA ALA A 194 3.71 15.63 15.91
C ALA A 194 2.19 15.56 15.74
N THR A 195 1.67 14.61 14.96
CA THR A 195 0.25 14.56 14.58
C THR A 195 -0.47 13.29 15.02
N SER A 196 0.28 12.29 15.50
CA SER A 196 -0.22 10.94 15.77
C SER A 196 -0.85 10.28 14.53
N CYS A 197 -0.43 10.65 13.33
CA CYS A 197 -0.82 9.94 12.12
C CYS A 197 -0.10 8.60 12.01
N GLY A 198 -0.70 7.65 11.29
CA GLY A 198 -0.06 6.39 10.92
C GLY A 198 0.84 6.56 9.71
N LEU A 199 1.71 5.58 9.50
CA LEU A 199 2.54 5.47 8.31
C LEU A 199 2.17 4.19 7.54
N LEU A 200 1.96 4.33 6.25
CA LEU A 200 2.00 3.26 5.26
C LEU A 200 3.40 3.29 4.66
N LEU A 201 4.13 2.21 4.87
CA LEU A 201 5.48 2.08 4.34
C LEU A 201 5.46 1.28 3.04
N ASP A 202 5.55 1.95 1.90
CA ASP A 202 5.82 1.28 0.64
C ASP A 202 7.31 1.02 0.49
N VAL A 203 7.70 -0.26 0.57
CA VAL A 203 9.11 -0.68 0.49
C VAL A 203 9.61 -0.73 -0.97
N ASN A 204 8.72 -0.79 -1.96
CA ASN A 204 9.07 -0.64 -3.36
C ASN A 204 9.43 0.82 -3.66
N ASN A 205 8.64 1.79 -3.15
CA ASN A 205 8.90 3.22 -3.26
C ASN A 205 10.22 3.60 -2.59
N VAL A 206 10.51 3.02 -1.42
CA VAL A 206 11.83 3.19 -0.77
C VAL A 206 12.95 2.69 -1.69
N HIS A 207 12.79 1.50 -2.31
CA HIS A 207 13.80 0.96 -3.20
C HIS A 207 14.00 1.82 -4.46
N VAL A 208 12.90 2.23 -5.09
CA VAL A 208 12.91 3.10 -6.28
C VAL A 208 13.60 4.43 -5.97
N SER A 209 13.17 5.11 -4.91
CA SER A 209 13.72 6.40 -4.49
C SER A 209 15.18 6.29 -4.06
N ALA A 210 15.56 5.23 -3.31
CA ALA A 210 16.93 4.99 -2.89
C ALA A 210 17.88 4.80 -4.10
N THR A 211 17.42 4.06 -5.11
CA THR A 211 18.19 3.86 -6.34
C THR A 211 18.33 5.15 -7.14
N ASN A 212 17.25 5.92 -7.26
CA ASN A 212 17.22 7.15 -8.06
C ASN A 212 18.03 8.29 -7.42
N HIS A 213 18.06 8.38 -6.08
CA HIS A 213 18.67 9.48 -5.35
C HIS A 213 19.96 9.10 -4.60
N GLY A 214 20.31 7.82 -4.52
CA GLY A 214 21.58 7.35 -3.98
C GLY A 214 21.65 7.33 -2.44
N PHE A 215 20.53 7.14 -1.74
CA PHE A 215 20.53 6.92 -0.29
C PHE A 215 20.40 5.44 0.08
N ASP A 216 20.64 5.11 1.36
CA ASP A 216 20.57 3.73 1.87
C ASP A 216 19.14 3.34 2.27
N ALA A 217 18.50 2.45 1.50
CA ALA A 217 17.14 1.99 1.76
C ALA A 217 16.94 1.33 3.14
N PRO A 218 17.85 0.47 3.64
CA PRO A 218 17.81 -0.02 5.02
C PRO A 218 17.77 1.08 6.08
N THR A 219 18.60 2.11 5.95
CA THR A 219 18.63 3.26 6.87
C THR A 219 17.30 3.99 6.88
N TYR A 220 16.67 4.17 5.71
CA TYR A 220 15.35 4.76 5.62
C TYR A 220 14.33 4.02 6.51
N ILE A 221 14.24 2.70 6.34
CA ILE A 221 13.29 1.86 7.09
C ILE A 221 13.60 1.89 8.61
N ASP A 222 14.86 1.81 8.98
CA ASP A 222 15.28 1.78 10.39
C ASP A 222 15.03 3.10 11.13
N SER A 223 15.00 4.21 10.39
CA SER A 223 14.81 5.54 10.97
C SER A 223 13.34 5.88 11.24
N LEU A 224 12.40 5.18 10.61
CA LEU A 224 10.98 5.42 10.84
C LEU A 224 10.53 4.94 12.24
N PRO A 225 9.57 5.62 12.89
CA PRO A 225 8.97 5.18 14.15
C PRO A 225 8.13 3.93 13.92
N ALA A 226 8.63 2.78 14.40
CA ALA A 226 8.05 1.46 14.11
C ALA A 226 6.60 1.29 14.62
N ASP A 227 6.24 1.99 15.67
CA ASP A 227 4.91 1.99 16.29
C ASP A 227 3.89 2.91 15.58
N HIS A 228 4.33 3.70 14.61
CA HIS A 228 3.46 4.43 13.71
C HIS A 228 3.24 3.69 12.37
N ILE A 229 4.07 2.71 12.01
CA ILE A 229 3.90 1.95 10.77
C ILE A 229 2.76 0.94 10.97
N VAL A 230 1.66 1.12 10.25
CA VAL A 230 0.45 0.28 10.36
C VAL A 230 0.26 -0.67 9.18
N GLN A 231 0.89 -0.36 8.06
CA GLN A 231 0.76 -1.09 6.80
C GLN A 231 2.06 -1.05 6.02
N VAL A 232 2.32 -2.10 5.24
CA VAL A 232 3.41 -2.16 4.25
C VAL A 232 2.82 -2.47 2.89
N HIS A 233 3.22 -1.72 1.86
CA HIS A 233 2.97 -2.06 0.46
C HIS A 233 4.16 -2.84 -0.13
N LEU A 234 3.82 -3.81 -0.97
CA LEU A 234 4.70 -4.59 -1.83
C LEU A 234 4.26 -4.42 -3.27
N ALA A 235 5.17 -4.01 -4.13
CA ALA A 235 4.91 -3.85 -5.55
C ALA A 235 6.12 -4.22 -6.40
N GLY A 236 5.96 -4.17 -7.72
CA GLY A 236 7.04 -4.29 -8.69
C GLY A 236 7.30 -2.95 -9.39
N PHE A 237 8.50 -2.77 -9.89
CA PHE A 237 8.95 -1.59 -10.59
C PHE A 237 9.52 -1.93 -11.97
N THR A 238 9.73 -0.91 -12.80
CA THR A 238 10.38 -1.02 -14.11
C THR A 238 11.77 -0.38 -14.09
N ASP A 239 12.78 -1.07 -14.64
CA ASP A 239 14.16 -0.60 -14.72
C ASP A 239 14.44 -0.01 -16.10
N HIS A 240 14.76 1.30 -16.19
CA HIS A 240 15.16 2.01 -17.40
C HIS A 240 16.69 2.06 -17.59
N GLY A 241 17.46 1.42 -16.69
CA GLY A 241 18.92 1.40 -16.73
C GLY A 241 19.58 2.63 -16.15
N THR A 242 18.99 3.80 -16.29
CA THR A 242 19.46 5.08 -15.69
C THR A 242 18.67 5.46 -14.43
N HIS A 243 17.47 4.96 -14.30
CA HIS A 243 16.56 5.20 -13.17
C HIS A 243 15.51 4.09 -13.12
N LEU A 244 14.86 3.96 -11.98
CA LEU A 244 13.71 3.08 -11.77
C LEU A 244 12.42 3.89 -11.85
N ILE A 245 11.35 3.27 -12.37
CA ILE A 245 9.99 3.82 -12.35
C ILE A 245 9.10 2.89 -11.54
N ASP A 246 8.37 3.45 -10.61
CA ASP A 246 7.38 2.80 -9.78
C ASP A 246 6.11 2.55 -10.60
N THR A 247 6.03 1.39 -11.23
CA THR A 247 4.96 1.08 -12.19
C THR A 247 3.85 0.21 -11.65
N HIS A 248 4.09 -0.50 -10.55
CA HIS A 248 3.16 -1.44 -9.92
C HIS A 248 2.46 -2.40 -10.89
N ASP A 249 3.20 -2.88 -11.89
CA ASP A 249 2.65 -3.68 -13.00
C ASP A 249 3.37 -5.02 -13.23
N HIS A 250 4.24 -5.39 -12.27
CA HIS A 250 5.07 -6.59 -12.31
C HIS A 250 5.15 -7.26 -10.93
N PRO A 251 5.55 -8.55 -10.87
CA PRO A 251 5.87 -9.22 -9.61
C PRO A 251 6.93 -8.47 -8.80
N VAL A 252 6.88 -8.66 -7.48
CA VAL A 252 7.83 -8.07 -6.54
C VAL A 252 9.26 -8.46 -6.88
N ALA A 253 10.15 -7.48 -7.01
CA ALA A 253 11.54 -7.68 -7.40
C ALA A 253 12.40 -8.25 -6.25
N ALA A 254 13.52 -8.91 -6.61
CA ALA A 254 14.46 -9.49 -5.62
C ALA A 254 14.92 -8.50 -4.57
N ALA A 255 15.20 -7.28 -4.99
CA ALA A 255 15.74 -6.23 -4.12
C ALA A 255 14.73 -5.73 -3.07
N VAL A 256 13.44 -5.90 -3.32
CA VAL A 256 12.36 -5.43 -2.43
C VAL A 256 12.15 -6.39 -1.25
N TRP A 257 12.32 -7.69 -1.43
CA TRP A 257 12.07 -8.68 -0.37
C TRP A 257 12.88 -8.48 0.90
N PRO A 258 14.20 -8.17 0.85
CA PRO A 258 14.98 -7.88 2.06
C PRO A 258 14.47 -6.65 2.82
N LEU A 259 14.00 -5.61 2.10
CA LEU A 259 13.41 -4.41 2.68
C LEU A 259 12.07 -4.71 3.37
N TYR A 260 11.22 -5.49 2.70
CA TYR A 260 9.98 -5.99 3.28
C TYR A 260 10.21 -6.76 4.60
N LEU A 261 11.13 -7.73 4.58
CA LEU A 261 11.44 -8.51 5.78
C LEU A 261 12.04 -7.66 6.89
N ARG A 262 12.80 -6.60 6.53
CA ARG A 262 13.30 -5.63 7.50
C ARG A 262 12.16 -4.86 8.15
N ALA A 263 11.23 -4.34 7.35
CA ALA A 263 10.04 -3.64 7.84
C ALA A 263 9.20 -4.52 8.77
N GLN A 264 8.91 -5.76 8.36
CA GLN A 264 8.15 -6.72 9.17
C GLN A 264 8.84 -7.06 10.50
N ARG A 265 10.16 -7.29 10.50
CA ARG A 265 10.92 -7.54 11.73
C ARG A 265 10.92 -6.33 12.66
N ARG A 266 11.15 -5.14 12.10
CA ARG A 266 11.22 -3.90 12.87
C ARG A 266 9.89 -3.55 13.54
N THR A 267 8.79 -3.83 12.85
CA THR A 267 7.44 -3.56 13.35
C THR A 267 6.88 -4.69 14.23
N GLY A 268 7.49 -5.86 14.26
CA GLY A 268 6.90 -7.06 14.88
C GLY A 268 5.72 -7.62 14.09
N GLY A 269 5.58 -7.24 12.82
CA GLY A 269 4.52 -7.66 11.91
C GLY A 269 3.37 -6.66 11.81
N VAL A 270 3.09 -6.19 10.59
CA VAL A 270 1.97 -5.30 10.26
C VAL A 270 1.26 -5.78 9.01
N ALA A 271 0.07 -5.21 8.73
CA ALA A 271 -0.71 -5.51 7.54
C ALA A 271 0.14 -5.34 6.27
N THR A 272 0.04 -6.31 5.38
CA THR A 272 0.77 -6.32 4.09
C THR A 272 -0.23 -6.24 2.95
N LEU A 273 -0.06 -5.29 2.05
CA LEU A 273 -0.76 -5.23 0.78
C LEU A 273 0.19 -5.62 -0.36
N LEU A 274 -0.25 -6.50 -1.23
CA LEU A 274 0.33 -6.62 -2.56
C LEU A 274 -0.40 -5.64 -3.47
N GLU A 275 0.30 -4.58 -3.86
CA GLU A 275 -0.23 -3.57 -4.76
C GLU A 275 0.09 -3.92 -6.22
N TRP A 276 -0.94 -3.82 -7.07
CA TRP A 276 -0.81 -4.07 -8.49
C TRP A 276 -1.80 -3.17 -9.23
N ASP A 277 -1.27 -2.21 -9.98
CA ASP A 277 -2.06 -1.09 -10.48
C ASP A 277 -2.21 -1.05 -11.98
N ALA A 278 -1.26 -1.59 -12.72
CA ALA A 278 -1.32 -1.67 -14.17
C ALA A 278 -1.04 -3.11 -14.63
N ARG A 279 -1.54 -3.47 -15.82
CA ARG A 279 -1.39 -4.85 -16.34
C ARG A 279 -1.80 -5.91 -15.32
N ILE A 280 -2.90 -5.65 -14.61
CA ILE A 280 -3.35 -6.43 -13.47
C ILE A 280 -3.58 -7.89 -13.89
N PRO A 281 -2.91 -8.86 -13.24
CA PRO A 281 -2.99 -10.26 -13.61
C PRO A 281 -4.33 -10.90 -13.17
N PRO A 282 -4.64 -12.13 -13.65
CA PRO A 282 -5.72 -12.93 -13.09
C PRO A 282 -5.60 -13.07 -11.57
N PHE A 283 -6.74 -13.15 -10.87
CA PHE A 283 -6.75 -13.17 -9.39
C PHE A 283 -5.93 -14.31 -8.78
N ALA A 284 -5.89 -15.47 -9.44
CA ALA A 284 -5.07 -16.59 -8.98
C ALA A 284 -3.56 -16.29 -9.01
N ASP A 285 -3.09 -15.53 -10.01
CA ASP A 285 -1.69 -15.15 -10.12
C ASP A 285 -1.34 -14.08 -9.05
N LEU A 286 -2.29 -13.17 -8.77
CA LEU A 286 -2.16 -12.21 -7.67
C LEU A 286 -2.04 -12.92 -6.32
N LEU A 287 -2.86 -13.95 -6.05
CA LEU A 287 -2.77 -14.77 -4.85
C LEU A 287 -1.46 -15.55 -4.77
N HIS A 288 -0.97 -16.03 -5.91
CA HIS A 288 0.34 -16.68 -5.96
C HIS A 288 1.46 -15.73 -5.54
N GLU A 289 1.44 -14.48 -6.02
CA GLU A 289 2.41 -13.47 -5.62
C GLU A 289 2.28 -13.11 -4.14
N LEU A 290 1.06 -12.92 -3.63
CA LEU A 290 0.81 -12.67 -2.20
C LEU A 290 1.32 -13.82 -1.31
N THR A 291 1.22 -15.07 -1.78
CA THR A 291 1.76 -16.24 -1.05
C THR A 291 3.27 -16.14 -0.86
N LYS A 292 4.00 -15.49 -1.77
CA LYS A 292 5.44 -15.26 -1.60
C LYS A 292 5.75 -14.40 -0.38
N ALA A 293 4.92 -13.41 -0.07
CA ALA A 293 5.07 -12.61 1.14
C ALA A 293 4.95 -13.47 2.41
N ARG A 294 3.98 -14.39 2.43
CA ARG A 294 3.79 -15.35 3.53
C ARG A 294 5.01 -16.26 3.69
N LEU A 295 5.49 -16.82 2.57
CA LEU A 295 6.68 -17.67 2.55
C LEU A 295 7.94 -16.92 3.01
N ALA A 296 8.13 -15.68 2.55
CA ALA A 296 9.25 -14.86 2.95
C ALA A 296 9.29 -14.62 4.47
N ARG A 297 8.15 -14.29 5.07
CA ARG A 297 8.03 -14.15 6.53
C ARG A 297 8.29 -15.45 7.27
N ALA A 298 7.95 -16.59 6.67
CA ALA A 298 8.28 -17.92 7.20
C ALA A 298 9.74 -18.36 6.96
N GLY A 299 10.59 -17.49 6.41
CA GLY A 299 12.02 -17.77 6.17
C GLY A 299 12.31 -18.45 4.83
N VAL A 300 11.33 -18.59 3.95
CA VAL A 300 11.50 -19.17 2.60
C VAL A 300 11.56 -18.03 1.58
N MET A 301 12.79 -17.73 1.11
CA MET A 301 12.95 -16.67 0.11
C MET A 301 12.27 -17.06 -1.21
N PRO A 302 11.44 -16.19 -1.77
CA PRO A 302 10.73 -16.45 -3.01
C PRO A 302 11.67 -16.60 -4.20
N ALA A 303 11.30 -17.46 -5.16
CA ALA A 303 11.92 -17.42 -6.48
C ALA A 303 11.63 -16.09 -7.16
N VAL A 304 12.66 -15.45 -7.67
CA VAL A 304 12.59 -14.06 -8.11
C VAL A 304 12.24 -13.95 -9.59
N ALA A 305 11.25 -13.13 -9.90
CA ALA A 305 10.99 -12.71 -11.27
C ALA A 305 12.07 -11.74 -11.75
N ARG A 306 12.36 -11.79 -13.05
CA ARG A 306 13.26 -10.82 -13.67
C ARG A 306 12.57 -9.47 -13.74
N VAL A 307 13.25 -8.42 -13.25
CA VAL A 307 12.77 -7.05 -13.42
C VAL A 307 12.72 -6.70 -14.91
N PRO A 308 11.59 -6.24 -15.44
CA PRO A 308 11.48 -5.85 -16.83
C PRO A 308 12.31 -4.61 -17.09
N ARG A 309 12.91 -4.56 -18.28
CA ARG A 309 13.52 -3.32 -18.79
C ARG A 309 12.45 -2.43 -19.40
N GLY A 310 12.44 -1.18 -18.97
CA GLY A 310 11.50 -0.18 -19.43
C GLY A 310 11.65 0.12 -20.92
N THR A 311 10.51 0.39 -21.55
CA THR A 311 10.39 1.04 -22.84
C THR A 311 9.96 2.50 -22.61
N ALA A 312 9.99 3.31 -23.67
CA ALA A 312 9.54 4.71 -23.58
C ALA A 312 8.07 4.89 -23.10
N ASP A 313 7.29 3.81 -23.13
CA ASP A 313 5.87 3.80 -22.76
C ASP A 313 5.62 3.38 -21.31
N SER A 314 6.67 3.09 -20.53
CA SER A 314 6.52 2.75 -19.11
C SER A 314 6.28 4.04 -18.32
N VAL A 315 5.07 4.24 -17.84
CA VAL A 315 4.64 5.43 -17.10
C VAL A 315 4.08 5.02 -15.76
N SER A 316 4.56 5.64 -14.68
CA SER A 316 3.90 5.59 -13.37
C SER A 316 2.79 6.65 -13.36
N THR A 317 1.54 6.21 -13.43
CA THR A 317 0.41 7.11 -13.24
C THR A 317 -0.61 6.45 -12.32
N PRO A 318 -0.64 6.81 -11.04
CA PRO A 318 -1.60 6.26 -10.09
C PRO A 318 -3.06 6.54 -10.49
N LEU A 319 -3.28 7.45 -11.42
CA LEU A 319 -4.60 7.86 -11.93
C LEU A 319 -5.00 7.23 -13.28
N GLN A 320 -4.22 6.32 -13.86
CA GLN A 320 -4.61 5.61 -15.10
C GLN A 320 -5.90 4.77 -14.98
N PHE A 321 -6.40 4.59 -13.75
CA PHE A 321 -7.58 3.74 -13.47
C PHE A 321 -8.91 4.35 -13.88
N GLN A 322 -9.00 5.64 -14.09
CA GLN A 322 -10.26 6.29 -14.41
C GLN A 322 -10.73 6.09 -15.87
N LEU A 323 -9.86 5.62 -16.75
CA LEU A 323 -10.15 5.50 -18.18
C LEU A 323 -10.49 4.08 -18.66
N GLY A 324 -10.50 3.09 -17.77
CA GLY A 324 -10.72 1.68 -18.09
C GLY A 324 -12.17 1.24 -18.22
N PHE A 325 -13.13 2.14 -18.45
CA PHE A 325 -14.45 1.73 -18.93
C PHE A 325 -14.34 1.45 -20.44
N ALA A 326 -13.84 0.26 -20.77
CA ALA A 326 -14.05 -0.28 -22.09
C ALA A 326 -15.57 -0.39 -22.31
N HIS A 327 -16.11 0.41 -23.21
CA HIS A 327 -17.40 0.13 -23.83
C HIS A 327 -17.31 -1.24 -24.47
N GLU A 328 -17.83 -2.28 -23.82
CA GLU A 328 -18.22 -3.47 -24.55
C GLU A 328 -19.44 -3.09 -25.41
N PRO A 329 -19.42 -3.34 -26.72
CA PRO A 329 -20.61 -3.18 -27.52
C PRO A 329 -21.66 -4.21 -27.09
N VAL A 330 -22.90 -3.76 -27.00
CA VAL A 330 -24.10 -4.52 -26.69
C VAL A 330 -24.29 -5.66 -27.69
#